data_9154c717e1dfc35a8e1d0f1c4bccf38a
#
_entry.id   9154c717e1dfc35a8e1d0f1c4bccf38a
#
_cell.length_a   1.000
_cell.length_b   1.000
_cell.length_c   1.000
_cell.angle_alpha   90.00
_cell.angle_beta   90.00
_cell.angle_gamma   90.00
#
_symmetry.space_group_name_H-M   'P 1'
#
loop_
_entity.id
_entity.type
_entity.pdbx_description
1 polymer ?
#
loop_
_entity_poly.entity_id
_entity_poly.type
_entity_poly.pdbx_seq_one_letter_code
_entity_poly.pdbx_strand_id
1 'polypeptide(L)'
;MSEKETPLTEAFFYILLALRKPNHGYGVIQEVEQLTNGRVVLGPGTLYGALQTMQKRDWIRIYSQDTESRKKKEYIITDLGRTAFEAEKSRL
;
A
#
# COMPACT_ATOMS: atom_id res chain seq x y z
N MET A 1 2.18 -15.06 17.24
CA MET A 1 1.78 -16.07 16.26
C MET A 1 1.87 -15.52 14.86
N SER A 2 2.35 -16.33 14.00
CA SER A 2 2.54 -15.90 12.63
C SER A 2 1.24 -15.61 11.91
N GLU A 3 0.13 -16.21 12.35
CA GLU A 3 -1.14 -15.94 11.70
C GLU A 3 -1.54 -14.49 11.77
N LYS A 4 -1.23 -13.83 12.88
CA LYS A 4 -1.60 -12.43 13.02
C LYS A 4 -0.77 -11.56 12.13
N GLU A 5 0.47 -11.93 11.90
CA GLU A 5 1.36 -11.13 11.07
C GLU A 5 1.13 -11.39 9.60
N THR A 6 0.73 -12.60 9.25
CA THR A 6 0.57 -12.96 7.86
C THR A 6 -0.45 -12.09 7.14
N PRO A 7 -1.67 -11.87 7.70
CA PRO A 7 -2.60 -10.98 7.02
C PRO A 7 -2.09 -9.56 6.88
N LEU A 8 -1.38 -9.05 7.90
CA LEU A 8 -0.83 -7.71 7.83
C LEU A 8 0.25 -7.63 6.78
N THR A 9 1.11 -8.64 6.73
CA THR A 9 2.17 -8.71 5.73
C THR A 9 1.57 -8.78 4.33
N GLU A 10 0.52 -9.56 4.17
CA GLU A 10 -0.14 -9.69 2.89
C GLU A 10 -0.74 -8.36 2.46
N ALA A 11 -1.38 -7.65 3.37
CA ALA A 11 -1.96 -6.36 3.04
C ALA A 11 -0.88 -5.37 2.60
N PHE A 12 0.24 -5.35 3.33
CA PHE A 12 1.35 -4.46 2.97
C PHE A 12 1.89 -4.81 1.59
N PHE A 13 2.03 -6.10 1.31
CA PHE A 13 2.53 -6.55 0.02
C PHE A 13 1.65 -6.01 -1.11
N TYR A 14 0.34 -6.18 -0.99
CA TYR A 14 -0.56 -5.76 -2.06
C TYR A 14 -0.65 -4.25 -2.16
N ILE A 15 -0.53 -3.53 -1.05
CA ILE A 15 -0.53 -2.08 -1.11
C ILE A 15 0.71 -1.59 -1.85
N LEU A 16 1.88 -2.16 -1.54
CA LEU A 16 3.09 -1.77 -2.24
C LEU A 16 3.02 -2.13 -3.71
N LEU A 17 2.41 -3.27 -4.03
CA LEU A 17 2.20 -3.66 -5.42
C LEU A 17 1.35 -2.63 -6.15
N ALA A 18 0.29 -2.16 -5.49
CA ALA A 18 -0.60 -1.17 -6.09
C ALA A 18 0.08 0.19 -6.25
N LEU A 19 1.14 0.44 -5.49
CA LEU A 19 1.84 1.73 -5.52
C LEU A 19 3.09 1.71 -6.38
N ARG A 20 3.26 0.70 -7.21
CA ARG A 20 4.33 0.73 -8.20
C ARG A 20 4.11 1.86 -9.20
N LYS A 21 2.88 2.31 -9.34
CA LYS A 21 2.51 3.50 -10.08
C LYS A 21 1.87 4.47 -9.09
N PRO A 22 1.91 5.77 -9.38
CA PRO A 22 1.23 6.72 -8.49
C PRO A 22 -0.25 6.38 -8.36
N ASN A 23 -0.75 6.41 -7.15
CA ASN A 23 -2.16 6.13 -6.91
C ASN A 23 -2.58 6.79 -5.60
N HIS A 24 -3.87 7.11 -5.51
CA HIS A 24 -4.42 7.67 -4.29
C HIS A 24 -5.03 6.53 -3.45
N GLY A 25 -5.37 6.86 -2.19
CA GLY A 25 -5.78 5.81 -1.25
C GLY A 25 -6.96 4.99 -1.73
N TYR A 26 -8.00 5.67 -2.24
CA TYR A 26 -9.18 4.95 -2.69
C TYR A 26 -8.85 4.04 -3.88
N GLY A 27 -7.98 4.53 -4.77
CA GLY A 27 -7.55 3.71 -5.89
C GLY A 27 -6.78 2.48 -5.46
N VAL A 28 -6.00 2.62 -4.39
CA VAL A 28 -5.28 1.46 -3.85
C VAL A 28 -6.27 0.43 -3.32
N ILE A 29 -7.31 0.88 -2.62
CA ILE A 29 -8.32 -0.05 -2.12
C ILE A 29 -8.94 -0.83 -3.25
N GLN A 30 -9.31 -0.14 -4.32
CA GLN A 30 -9.93 -0.78 -5.47
C GLN A 30 -8.97 -1.74 -6.16
N GLU A 31 -7.73 -1.33 -6.32
CA GLU A 31 -6.77 -2.16 -7.03
C GLU A 31 -6.44 -3.42 -6.25
N VAL A 32 -6.28 -3.32 -4.93
CA VAL A 32 -6.01 -4.50 -4.12
C VAL A 32 -7.17 -5.48 -4.19
N GLU A 33 -8.39 -4.97 -4.18
CA GLU A 33 -9.54 -5.85 -4.30
C GLU A 33 -9.55 -6.57 -5.64
N GLN A 34 -9.22 -5.86 -6.72
CA GLN A 34 -9.17 -6.47 -8.04
C GLN A 34 -8.04 -7.47 -8.16
N LEU A 35 -6.87 -7.12 -7.64
CA LEU A 35 -5.70 -8.00 -7.73
C LEU A 35 -5.92 -9.33 -7.02
N THR A 36 -6.75 -9.31 -6.00
CA THR A 36 -6.99 -10.51 -5.18
C THR A 36 -8.34 -11.14 -5.44
N ASN A 37 -9.07 -10.68 -6.45
CA ASN A 37 -10.42 -11.17 -6.74
C ASN A 37 -11.34 -11.06 -5.53
N GLY A 38 -11.21 -9.95 -4.80
CA GLY A 38 -12.07 -9.72 -3.65
C GLY A 38 -11.64 -10.44 -2.39
N ARG A 39 -10.55 -11.20 -2.43
CA ARG A 39 -10.09 -11.92 -1.24
C ARG A 39 -9.56 -10.96 -0.18
N VAL A 40 -8.93 -9.88 -0.60
CA VAL A 40 -8.43 -8.87 0.31
C VAL A 40 -9.19 -7.58 0.05
N VAL A 41 -9.97 -7.17 1.04
CA VAL A 41 -10.76 -5.94 0.97
C VAL A 41 -10.29 -5.05 2.11
N LEU A 42 -9.69 -3.92 1.75
CA LEU A 42 -9.14 -3.00 2.75
C LEU A 42 -10.14 -1.92 3.08
N GLY A 43 -10.39 -1.75 4.38
CA GLY A 43 -11.16 -0.60 4.81
C GLY A 43 -10.29 0.64 4.85
N PRO A 44 -10.91 1.84 4.87
CA PRO A 44 -10.13 3.06 4.88
C PRO A 44 -9.21 3.18 6.09
N GLY A 45 -9.68 2.76 7.27
CA GLY A 45 -8.84 2.84 8.47
C GLY A 45 -7.60 1.99 8.34
N THR A 46 -7.77 0.76 7.88
CA THR A 46 -6.64 -0.14 7.70
C THR A 46 -5.68 0.40 6.65
N LEU A 47 -6.22 0.90 5.54
CA LEU A 47 -5.38 1.42 4.48
C LEU A 47 -4.56 2.62 4.95
N TYR A 48 -5.22 3.61 5.55
CA TYR A 48 -4.50 4.83 5.91
C TYR A 48 -3.54 4.59 7.05
N GLY A 49 -3.86 3.65 7.96
CA GLY A 49 -2.88 3.24 8.96
C GLY A 49 -1.64 2.61 8.33
N ALA A 50 -1.86 1.76 7.32
CA ALA A 50 -0.75 1.14 6.63
C ALA A 50 0.09 2.19 5.88
N LEU A 51 -0.57 3.15 5.22
CA LEU A 51 0.15 4.19 4.51
C LEU A 51 1.01 5.02 5.45
N GLN A 52 0.48 5.34 6.64
CA GLN A 52 1.28 6.06 7.64
C GLN A 52 2.52 5.29 8.03
N THR A 53 2.37 4.01 8.29
CA THR A 53 3.49 3.16 8.66
C THR A 53 4.51 3.12 7.53
N MET A 54 4.05 2.96 6.32
CA MET A 54 4.94 2.89 5.17
C MET A 54 5.68 4.19 4.94
N GLN A 55 5.02 5.33 5.17
CA GLN A 55 5.70 6.61 5.06
C GLN A 55 6.79 6.75 6.12
N LYS A 56 6.52 6.31 7.34
CA LYS A 56 7.51 6.37 8.40
C LYS A 56 8.72 5.52 8.09
N ARG A 57 8.52 4.43 7.37
CA ARG A 57 9.62 3.55 7.00
C ARG A 57 10.25 3.95 5.67
N ASP A 58 9.78 5.04 5.07
CA ASP A 58 10.25 5.51 3.77
C ASP A 58 10.04 4.50 2.65
N TRP A 59 9.05 3.64 2.80
CA TRP A 59 8.70 2.70 1.74
C TRP A 59 7.89 3.35 0.65
N ILE A 60 7.16 4.40 1.00
CA ILE A 60 6.38 5.17 0.03
C ILE A 60 6.58 6.65 0.33
N ARG A 61 6.27 7.46 -0.67
CA ARG A 61 6.29 8.91 -0.50
C ARG A 61 5.12 9.51 -1.25
N ILE A 62 4.84 10.76 -0.95
CA ILE A 62 3.79 11.47 -1.66
C ILE A 62 4.35 11.85 -3.04
N TYR A 63 3.63 11.41 -4.07
CA TYR A 63 4.01 11.69 -5.44
C TYR A 63 3.40 13.00 -5.91
N SER A 64 2.14 13.21 -5.58
CA SER A 64 1.42 14.38 -6.05
C SER A 64 0.35 14.72 -5.02
N GLN A 65 0.10 16.00 -4.86
CA GLN A 65 -0.94 16.46 -3.96
C GLN A 65 -1.69 17.59 -4.65
N ASP A 66 -2.98 17.36 -4.86
CA ASP A 66 -3.84 18.37 -5.49
C ASP A 66 -4.19 19.41 -4.43
N THR A 67 -3.73 20.64 -4.64
CA THR A 67 -3.97 21.69 -3.68
C THR A 67 -5.42 22.14 -3.66
N GLU A 68 -6.15 21.89 -4.73
CA GLU A 68 -7.56 22.27 -4.79
C GLU A 68 -8.44 21.20 -4.16
N SER A 69 -8.00 19.97 -4.17
CA SER A 69 -8.74 18.87 -3.56
C SER A 69 -7.83 18.19 -2.57
N ARG A 70 -8.05 18.46 -1.30
CA ARG A 70 -7.21 17.90 -0.24
C ARG A 70 -7.29 16.40 -0.19
N LYS A 71 -8.27 15.83 -0.89
CA LYS A 71 -8.50 14.39 -0.83
C LYS A 71 -7.62 13.60 -1.77
N LYS A 72 -6.95 14.26 -2.69
CA LYS A 72 -6.22 13.53 -3.73
C LYS A 72 -4.73 13.61 -3.54
N LYS A 73 -4.26 12.92 -2.51
CA LYS A 73 -2.84 12.67 -2.38
C LYS A 73 -2.54 11.38 -3.11
N GLU A 74 -1.58 11.44 -4.00
CA GLU A 74 -1.08 10.25 -4.65
C GLU A 74 0.22 9.83 -4.02
N TYR A 75 0.38 8.53 -3.86
CA TYR A 75 1.58 7.96 -3.26
C TYR A 75 2.29 7.10 -4.28
N ILE A 76 3.57 6.89 -4.08
CA ILE A 76 4.34 6.01 -4.94
C ILE A 76 5.38 5.30 -4.10
N ILE A 77 5.70 4.06 -4.50
CA ILE A 77 6.70 3.27 -3.83
C ILE A 77 8.09 3.90 -4.02
N THR A 78 8.93 3.82 -3.00
CA THR A 78 10.32 4.28 -3.08
C THR A 78 11.23 3.11 -3.40
N ASP A 79 12.53 3.41 -3.60
CA ASP A 79 13.50 2.33 -3.79
C ASP A 79 13.56 1.43 -2.56
N LEU A 80 13.47 2.03 -1.38
CA LEU A 80 13.47 1.25 -0.15
C LEU A 80 12.23 0.37 -0.08
N GLY A 81 11.09 0.92 -0.51
CA GLY A 81 9.86 0.14 -0.56
C GLY A 81 9.94 -1.00 -1.54
N ARG A 82 10.61 -0.79 -2.67
CA ARG A 82 10.81 -1.87 -3.64
C ARG A 82 11.65 -2.99 -3.06
N THR A 83 12.65 -2.63 -2.28
CA THR A 83 13.48 -3.64 -1.60
C THR A 83 12.62 -4.46 -0.64
N ALA A 84 11.78 -3.80 0.13
CA ALA A 84 10.88 -4.50 1.05
C ALA A 84 9.91 -5.38 0.30
N PHE A 85 9.36 -4.88 -0.80
CA PHE A 85 8.43 -5.62 -1.64
C PHE A 85 9.07 -6.88 -2.20
N GLU A 86 10.30 -6.75 -2.72
CA GLU A 86 10.98 -7.90 -3.30
C GLU A 86 11.33 -8.95 -2.24
N ALA A 87 11.68 -8.51 -1.04
CA ALA A 87 11.94 -9.44 0.05
C ALA A 87 10.69 -10.22 0.41
N GLU A 88 9.55 -9.55 0.44
CA GLU A 88 8.29 -10.21 0.75
C GLU A 88 7.89 -11.16 -0.36
N LYS A 89 8.07 -10.73 -1.59
CA LYS A 89 7.77 -11.56 -2.76
C LYS A 89 8.58 -12.84 -2.73
N SER A 90 9.83 -12.76 -2.32
CA SER A 90 10.68 -13.94 -2.26
C SER A 90 10.21 -14.96 -1.25
N ARG A 91 9.52 -14.50 -0.19
CA ARG A 91 9.01 -15.42 0.81
C ARG A 91 7.72 -16.10 0.42
N LEU A 92 7.05 -15.56 -0.57
CA LEU A 92 5.80 -16.15 -1.03
C LEU A 92 6.08 -17.24 -2.06
#